data_ce315815c4a9cf64ab04ab57ab85469d
#
_entry.id   ce315815c4a9cf64ab04ab57ab85469d
#
_cell.length_a   1.000
_cell.length_b   1.000
_cell.length_c   1.000
_cell.angle_alpha   90.00
_cell.angle_beta   90.00
_cell.angle_gamma   90.00
#
_symmetry.space_group_name_H-M   'P 1'
#
loop_
_entity.id
_entity.type
_entity.pdbx_description
1 polymer ?
#
loop_
_entity_poly.entity_id
_entity_poly.type
_entity_poly.pdbx_seq_one_letter_code
_entity_poly.pdbx_strand_id
1 'polypeptide(L)'
;MIGWACGIALTMHVNLGNRDYNYIHPYCQYETEQNYIVGAYYNSIYKPSFFAGYKWHLNNNASIDSVLVHGYEQYPIIPMVRFNYKYLFVTPALNNDQVGVVLGVDFKF
;
A
#
# COMPACT_ATOMS: atom_id res chain seq x y z
N MET A 1 -2.84 -4.66 14.79
CA MET A 1 -2.52 -3.62 15.79
C MET A 1 -3.55 -2.51 15.69
N ILE A 2 -4.12 -2.11 16.82
CA ILE A 2 -5.16 -1.10 16.89
C ILE A 2 -4.51 0.26 17.17
N GLY A 3 -4.99 1.29 16.50
CA GLY A 3 -4.51 2.65 16.68
C GLY A 3 -3.69 3.16 15.50
N TRP A 4 -2.93 4.21 15.76
CA TRP A 4 -2.11 4.87 14.74
C TRP A 4 -0.82 4.11 14.50
N ALA A 5 -0.43 4.02 13.22
CA ALA A 5 0.87 3.49 12.80
C ALA A 5 1.40 4.36 11.66
N CYS A 6 2.62 4.86 11.83
CA CYS A 6 3.30 5.63 10.79
C CYS A 6 4.63 4.97 10.48
N GLY A 7 5.11 5.15 9.27
CA GLY A 7 6.37 4.56 8.85
C GLY A 7 6.80 5.03 7.48
N ILE A 8 7.82 4.37 6.96
CA ILE A 8 8.31 4.56 5.61
C ILE A 8 8.38 3.20 4.93
N ALA A 9 7.75 3.08 3.77
CA ALA A 9 7.85 1.89 2.93
C ALA A 9 8.82 2.16 1.78
N LEU A 10 9.69 1.20 1.51
CA LEU A 10 10.59 1.24 0.34
C LEU A 10 10.11 0.18 -0.64
N THR A 11 9.97 0.55 -1.91
CA THR A 11 9.38 -0.34 -2.92
C THR A 11 10.26 -0.53 -4.14
N MET A 12 10.02 -1.66 -4.83
CA MET A 12 10.56 -1.96 -6.15
C MET A 12 9.40 -2.34 -7.05
N HIS A 13 9.30 -1.69 -8.21
CA HIS A 13 8.26 -1.94 -9.19
C HIS A 13 8.78 -2.93 -10.23
N VAL A 14 8.08 -4.05 -10.41
CA VAL A 14 8.48 -5.13 -11.31
C VAL A 14 7.45 -5.25 -12.43
N ASN A 15 7.92 -5.21 -13.68
CA ASN A 15 7.11 -5.35 -14.89
C ASN A 15 6.03 -4.27 -15.04
N LEU A 16 6.34 -3.04 -14.62
CA LEU A 16 5.41 -1.90 -14.71
C LEU A 16 5.90 -0.82 -15.68
N GLY A 17 6.74 -1.18 -16.66
CA GLY A 17 7.23 -0.27 -17.67
C GLY A 17 8.48 0.48 -17.23
N ASN A 18 8.84 1.51 -17.99
CA ASN A 18 10.07 2.27 -17.80
C ASN A 18 9.83 3.61 -17.08
N ARG A 19 8.67 3.76 -16.44
CA ARG A 19 8.36 4.98 -15.71
C ARG A 19 9.24 5.09 -14.47
N ASP A 20 9.68 6.33 -14.18
CA ASP A 20 10.48 6.64 -13.01
C ASP A 20 9.57 6.76 -11.77
N TYR A 21 9.31 5.63 -11.12
CA TYR A 21 8.44 5.59 -9.95
C TYR A 21 9.18 6.03 -8.68
N ASN A 22 8.44 6.69 -7.79
CA ASN A 22 8.91 6.94 -6.45
C ASN A 22 9.01 5.61 -5.70
N TYR A 23 10.14 5.38 -5.02
CA TYR A 23 10.36 4.14 -4.26
C TYR A 23 10.34 4.36 -2.74
N ILE A 24 10.12 5.59 -2.28
CA ILE A 24 10.06 5.93 -0.86
C ILE A 24 8.66 6.44 -0.54
N HIS A 25 7.95 5.75 0.37
CA HIS A 25 6.55 6.03 0.66
C HIS A 25 6.35 6.25 2.17
N PRO A 26 6.51 7.50 2.67
CA PRO A 26 6.08 7.78 4.03
C PRO A 26 4.56 7.65 4.13
N TYR A 27 4.07 7.14 5.25
CA TYR A 27 2.66 6.91 5.45
C TYR A 27 2.27 7.01 6.91
N CYS A 28 0.98 7.25 7.15
CA CYS A 28 0.34 7.07 8.44
C CYS A 28 -1.03 6.43 8.23
N GLN A 29 -1.40 5.51 9.11
CA GLN A 29 -2.70 4.87 9.05
C GLN A 29 -3.26 4.66 10.44
N TYR A 30 -4.58 4.52 10.52
CA TYR A 30 -5.29 4.18 11.74
C TYR A 30 -6.05 2.87 11.52
N GLU A 31 -5.93 1.95 12.47
CA GLU A 31 -6.70 0.70 12.45
C GLU A 31 -7.68 0.70 13.62
N THR A 32 -8.96 0.38 13.33
CA THR A 32 -10.01 0.29 14.34
C THR A 32 -10.03 -1.09 14.98
N GLU A 33 -10.83 -1.23 16.04
CA GLU A 33 -11.02 -2.52 16.71
C GLU A 33 -11.64 -3.57 15.79
N GLN A 34 -12.42 -3.15 14.82
CA GLN A 34 -13.07 -4.01 13.83
C GLN A 34 -12.16 -4.31 12.62
N ASN A 35 -10.89 -3.90 12.67
CA ASN A 35 -9.88 -4.10 11.61
C ASN A 35 -10.13 -3.28 10.34
N TYR A 36 -10.92 -2.21 10.40
CA TYR A 36 -10.97 -1.23 9.34
C TYR A 36 -9.72 -0.36 9.39
N ILE A 37 -9.20 -0.02 8.23
CA ILE A 37 -8.03 0.86 8.13
C ILE A 37 -8.35 2.06 7.27
N VAL A 38 -7.77 3.20 7.64
CA VAL A 38 -7.84 4.43 6.90
C VAL A 38 -6.49 5.13 7.03
N GLY A 39 -6.03 5.73 5.95
CA GLY A 39 -4.73 6.38 6.02
C GLY A 39 -4.37 7.15 4.77
N ALA A 40 -3.11 7.60 4.76
CA ALA A 40 -2.56 8.34 3.65
C ALA A 40 -1.09 7.96 3.47
N TYR A 41 -0.62 8.04 2.24
CA TYR A 41 0.79 7.81 1.93
C TYR A 41 1.21 8.62 0.70
N TYR A 42 2.52 8.81 0.55
CA TYR A 42 3.10 9.44 -0.63
C TYR A 42 3.33 8.34 -1.67
N ASN A 43 2.64 8.42 -2.81
CA ASN A 43 2.53 7.30 -3.75
C ASN A 43 3.67 7.21 -4.76
N SER A 44 3.57 6.25 -5.69
CA SER A 44 4.58 5.96 -6.71
C SER A 44 4.72 7.05 -7.77
N ILE A 45 3.75 7.95 -7.88
CA ILE A 45 3.78 9.05 -8.85
C ILE A 45 4.00 10.40 -8.20
N TYR A 46 4.58 10.41 -7.00
CA TYR A 46 4.96 11.62 -6.25
C TYR A 46 3.75 12.48 -5.87
N LYS A 47 2.65 11.85 -5.49
CA LYS A 47 1.43 12.54 -5.05
C LYS A 47 0.89 11.90 -3.78
N PRO A 48 0.15 12.64 -2.95
CA PRO A 48 -0.49 12.03 -1.80
C PRO A 48 -1.64 11.13 -2.22
N SER A 49 -1.77 9.99 -1.56
CA SER A 49 -2.89 9.08 -1.73
C SER A 49 -3.58 8.88 -0.40
N PHE A 50 -4.90 8.72 -0.46
CA PHE A 50 -5.71 8.39 0.71
C PHE A 50 -6.36 7.04 0.48
N PHE A 51 -6.47 6.24 1.53
CA PHE A 51 -7.06 4.92 1.40
C PHE A 51 -7.94 4.57 2.59
N ALA A 52 -8.89 3.69 2.34
CA ALA A 52 -9.73 3.11 3.39
C ALA A 52 -10.08 1.68 2.99
N GLY A 53 -10.14 0.79 3.96
CA GLY A 53 -10.48 -0.59 3.69
C GLY A 53 -10.41 -1.47 4.93
N TYR A 54 -10.03 -2.71 4.74
CA TYR A 54 -10.07 -3.73 5.79
C TYR A 54 -8.75 -4.50 5.81
N LYS A 55 -8.25 -4.76 7.03
CA LYS A 55 -7.05 -5.58 7.25
C LYS A 55 -7.45 -6.95 7.77
N TRP A 56 -7.06 -7.99 7.04
CA TRP A 56 -7.29 -9.39 7.41
C TRP A 56 -6.04 -9.90 8.11
N HIS A 57 -6.11 -10.08 9.42
CA HIS A 57 -5.00 -10.64 10.19
C HIS A 57 -5.04 -12.17 10.08
N LEU A 58 -4.03 -12.75 9.41
CA LEU A 58 -3.94 -14.19 9.23
C LEU A 58 -3.25 -14.86 10.42
N ASN A 59 -2.21 -14.20 10.92
CA ASN A 59 -1.51 -14.63 12.15
C ASN A 59 -0.70 -13.43 12.66
N ASN A 60 0.20 -13.67 13.64
CA ASN A 60 0.97 -12.58 14.24
C ASN A 60 1.94 -11.90 13.27
N ASN A 61 2.27 -12.56 12.15
CA ASN A 61 3.27 -12.07 11.20
C ASN A 61 2.70 -11.73 9.83
N ALA A 62 1.50 -12.20 9.50
CA ALA A 62 0.95 -12.08 8.15
C ALA A 62 -0.42 -11.44 8.16
N SER A 63 -0.67 -10.58 7.17
CA SER A 63 -1.97 -9.92 6.99
C SER A 63 -2.21 -9.59 5.52
N ILE A 64 -3.46 -9.31 5.19
CA ILE A 64 -3.88 -8.87 3.86
C ILE A 64 -4.67 -7.59 4.02
N ASP A 65 -4.28 -6.54 3.28
CA ASP A 65 -5.01 -5.27 3.23
C ASP A 65 -5.84 -5.24 1.95
N SER A 66 -7.15 -5.04 2.08
CA SER A 66 -8.06 -4.79 0.96
C SER A 66 -8.56 -3.37 1.09
N VAL A 67 -8.17 -2.50 0.17
CA VAL A 67 -8.42 -1.06 0.30
C VAL A 67 -8.91 -0.46 -1.02
N LEU A 68 -9.60 0.67 -0.88
CA LEU A 68 -9.86 1.58 -2.00
C LEU A 68 -8.94 2.78 -1.84
N VAL A 69 -8.24 3.15 -2.91
CA VAL A 69 -7.19 4.17 -2.89
C VAL A 69 -7.55 5.30 -3.83
N HIS A 70 -7.40 6.54 -3.36
CA HIS A 70 -7.56 7.76 -4.15
C HIS A 70 -6.21 8.47 -4.26
N GLY A 71 -5.92 9.04 -5.43
CA GLY A 71 -4.70 9.83 -5.62
C GLY A 71 -3.85 9.43 -6.82
N TYR A 72 -4.33 8.50 -7.64
CA TYR A 72 -3.68 8.12 -8.89
C TYR A 72 -4.31 8.81 -10.10
N GLU A 73 -3.52 8.96 -11.17
CA GLU A 73 -3.93 9.77 -12.33
C GLU A 73 -5.07 9.16 -13.14
N GLN A 74 -5.07 7.84 -13.29
CA GLN A 74 -5.96 7.17 -14.26
C GLN A 74 -7.40 7.07 -13.78
N TYR A 75 -7.60 6.87 -12.49
CA TYR A 75 -8.93 6.64 -11.91
C TYR A 75 -9.06 7.38 -10.60
N PRO A 76 -10.27 7.90 -10.28
CA PRO A 76 -10.47 8.55 -9.00
C PRO A 76 -10.34 7.61 -7.80
N ILE A 77 -10.73 6.33 -7.97
CA ILE A 77 -10.62 5.32 -6.91
C ILE A 77 -10.15 4.02 -7.55
N ILE A 78 -9.15 3.40 -6.93
CA ILE A 78 -8.57 2.14 -7.39
C ILE A 78 -8.64 1.11 -6.26
N PRO A 79 -9.23 -0.07 -6.49
CA PRO A 79 -9.13 -1.16 -5.52
C PRO A 79 -7.70 -1.71 -5.51
N MET A 80 -7.20 -2.01 -4.31
CA MET A 80 -5.84 -2.48 -4.14
C MET A 80 -5.79 -3.53 -3.04
N VAL A 81 -5.00 -4.58 -3.25
CA VAL A 81 -4.76 -5.63 -2.26
C VAL A 81 -3.28 -5.69 -1.98
N ARG A 82 -2.92 -5.73 -0.70
CA ARG A 82 -1.51 -5.83 -0.29
C ARG A 82 -1.35 -7.01 0.65
N PHE A 83 -0.40 -7.88 0.33
CA PHE A 83 -0.03 -9.02 1.17
C PHE A 83 1.18 -8.64 2.00
N ASN A 84 1.06 -8.78 3.32
CA ASN A 84 2.11 -8.40 4.26
C ASN A 84 2.62 -9.62 5.02
N TYR A 85 3.96 -9.71 5.16
CA TYR A 85 4.59 -10.70 6.00
C TYR A 85 5.78 -10.06 6.72
N LYS A 86 5.65 -9.88 8.05
CA LYS A 86 6.64 -9.16 8.87
C LYS A 86 6.90 -7.77 8.28
N TYR A 87 8.11 -7.50 7.81
CA TYR A 87 8.49 -6.21 7.23
C TYR A 87 8.35 -6.17 5.72
N LEU A 88 7.96 -7.29 5.09
CA LEU A 88 7.86 -7.39 3.64
C LEU A 88 6.41 -7.27 3.19
N PHE A 89 6.21 -6.71 2.00
CA PHE A 89 4.88 -6.72 1.40
C PHE A 89 4.97 -6.85 -0.12
N VAL A 90 3.88 -7.31 -0.71
CA VAL A 90 3.73 -7.39 -2.16
C VAL A 90 2.34 -6.93 -2.54
N THR A 91 2.27 -6.10 -3.59
CA THR A 91 1.02 -5.56 -4.13
C THR A 91 0.99 -5.80 -5.62
N PRO A 92 0.01 -6.57 -6.15
CA PRO A 92 -0.19 -6.63 -7.60
C PRO A 92 -0.64 -5.28 -8.12
N ALA A 93 -0.20 -4.91 -9.32
CA ALA A 93 -0.48 -3.61 -9.91
C ALA A 93 -0.71 -3.72 -11.41
N LEU A 94 -1.53 -2.80 -11.93
CA LEU A 94 -1.80 -2.69 -13.37
C LEU A 94 -1.35 -1.32 -13.85
N ASN A 95 -0.70 -1.29 -15.01
CA ASN A 95 -0.29 -0.04 -15.64
C ASN A 95 -0.34 -0.20 -17.16
N ASN A 96 -1.28 0.50 -17.83
CA ASN A 96 -1.39 0.53 -19.30
C ASN A 96 -1.30 -0.86 -19.94
N ASP A 97 -2.17 -1.78 -19.54
CA ASP A 97 -2.24 -3.16 -20.03
C ASP A 97 -1.09 -4.06 -19.56
N GLN A 98 -0.22 -3.56 -18.73
CA GLN A 98 0.83 -4.37 -18.10
C GLN A 98 0.39 -4.84 -16.72
N VAL A 99 0.71 -6.10 -16.41
CA VAL A 99 0.49 -6.66 -15.08
C VAL A 99 1.85 -6.81 -14.41
N GLY A 100 2.01 -6.21 -13.26
CA GLY A 100 3.25 -6.28 -12.52
C GLY A 100 3.00 -6.36 -11.03
N VAL A 101 4.07 -6.25 -10.27
CA VAL A 101 3.98 -6.26 -8.81
C VAL A 101 4.85 -5.17 -8.22
N VAL A 102 4.45 -4.69 -7.07
CA VAL A 102 5.27 -3.81 -6.24
C VAL A 102 5.71 -4.62 -5.02
N LEU A 103 7.02 -4.79 -4.88
CA LEU A 103 7.62 -5.45 -3.73
C LEU A 103 8.16 -4.39 -2.79
N GLY A 104 8.03 -4.59 -1.49
CA GLY A 104 8.49 -3.58 -0.58
C GLY A 104 8.90 -4.07 0.79
N VAL A 105 9.55 -3.17 1.51
CA VAL A 105 9.94 -3.33 2.91
C VAL A 105 9.33 -2.16 3.67
N ASP A 106 8.73 -2.45 4.81
CA ASP A 106 7.99 -1.49 5.62
C ASP A 106 8.71 -1.27 6.94
N PHE A 107 9.14 -0.03 7.19
CA PHE A 107 9.79 0.37 8.44
C PHE A 107 8.81 1.23 9.24
N LYS A 108 8.30 0.69 10.35
CA LYS A 108 7.35 1.40 11.21
C LYS A 108 8.07 2.12 12.33
N PHE A 109 7.53 3.26 12.69
CA PHE A 109 8.05 4.07 13.82
C PHE A 109 7.22 3.85 15.07
#